data_4e15a5e1cebabdb13c1546a7979ba2a2
#
_entry.id   4e15a5e1cebabdb13c1546a7979ba2a2
#
_cell.length_a   1.000
_cell.length_b   1.000
_cell.length_c   1.000
_cell.angle_alpha   90.00
_cell.angle_beta   90.00
_cell.angle_gamma   90.00
#
_symmetry.space_group_name_H-M   'P 1'
#
loop_
_entity.id
_entity.type
_entity.pdbx_description
1 polymer ?
#
loop_
_entity_poly.entity_id
_entity_poly.type
_entity_poly.pdbx_seq_one_letter_code
_entity_poly.pdbx_strand_id
1 'polypeptide(L)'
;MKKSKRGLWILGFLCVMVSGIVMSNSKSRAKTVIYPTVASGEQVKESNNCVIDYSNTADGYVMVKFKKALGPTLKCVVTTGGQALNDGYKYTLSVNKYQVIPLTEGNTAYTIYLLYEVGGRYAMEMTLKVNVEMTDQFEPYLRPNQFVNYTKSTKVVKKAASITKNCKNDLAKVKKVYNYVIKNYKYDKKLAKTVKPGYVPNLNKIYKKKKGICFDYAAVMTAMLRSQGVPTKLIVGYTGNAYHAWINVYSKKKGRISKMIYFNGKKWKLMDPTFASTSKSSKSIMKYIGNKFFFRIYV
;
A
#
# COMPACT_ATOMS: atom_id res chain seq x y z
N MET A 1 60.17 80.28 -7.35
CA MET A 1 59.09 79.54 -8.01
C MET A 1 59.26 78.06 -7.77
N LYS A 2 58.56 77.43 -6.85
CA LYS A 2 58.46 75.97 -6.69
C LYS A 2 57.05 75.66 -6.17
N LYS A 3 56.25 75.02 -6.98
CA LYS A 3 54.89 74.57 -6.64
C LYS A 3 54.94 73.31 -5.79
N SER A 4 54.31 73.35 -4.59
CA SER A 4 54.14 72.27 -3.72
C SER A 4 52.89 71.49 -4.18
N LYS A 5 52.97 70.15 -4.40
CA LYS A 5 51.85 69.24 -4.61
C LYS A 5 51.51 68.63 -3.26
N ARG A 6 50.32 68.93 -2.77
CA ARG A 6 49.67 68.21 -1.63
C ARG A 6 49.06 66.87 -2.12
N GLY A 7 49.56 65.77 -1.63
CA GLY A 7 49.02 64.46 -1.86
C GLY A 7 47.89 64.21 -0.85
N LEU A 8 46.71 63.87 -1.39
CA LEU A 8 45.55 63.51 -0.63
C LEU A 8 45.54 61.97 -0.38
N TRP A 9 45.71 61.58 0.86
CA TRP A 9 45.60 60.16 1.25
C TRP A 9 44.11 59.84 1.49
N ILE A 10 43.52 59.02 0.60
CA ILE A 10 42.19 58.45 0.80
C ILE A 10 42.35 57.11 1.53
N LEU A 11 41.99 57.08 2.82
CA LEU A 11 41.84 55.82 3.56
C LEU A 11 40.58 55.10 3.07
N GLY A 12 40.77 54.08 2.29
CA GLY A 12 39.71 53.16 1.92
C GLY A 12 39.37 52.23 3.09
N PHE A 13 38.22 52.44 3.73
CA PHE A 13 37.62 51.49 4.68
C PHE A 13 37.07 50.30 3.90
N LEU A 14 37.79 49.18 3.97
CA LEU A 14 37.32 47.92 3.42
C LEU A 14 36.30 47.32 4.37
N CYS A 15 35.02 47.55 4.11
CA CYS A 15 33.90 46.95 4.86
C CYS A 15 33.75 45.49 4.39
N VAL A 16 34.34 44.53 5.09
CA VAL A 16 34.12 43.09 4.86
C VAL A 16 32.74 42.73 5.35
N MET A 17 31.78 42.71 4.46
CA MET A 17 30.47 42.15 4.75
C MET A 17 30.58 40.63 4.81
N VAL A 18 30.71 40.08 6.01
CA VAL A 18 30.56 38.66 6.25
C VAL A 18 29.05 38.34 6.13
N SER A 19 28.63 37.99 4.93
CA SER A 19 27.30 37.40 4.69
C SER A 19 27.28 36.02 5.33
N GLY A 20 26.80 35.95 6.55
CA GLY A 20 26.48 34.71 7.21
C GLY A 20 25.42 33.98 6.41
N ILE A 21 25.79 32.93 5.66
CA ILE A 21 24.87 31.99 5.06
C ILE A 21 24.25 31.23 6.22
N VAL A 22 23.05 31.68 6.66
CA VAL A 22 22.19 30.90 7.54
C VAL A 22 21.69 29.73 6.70
N MET A 23 22.41 28.61 6.74
CA MET A 23 21.88 27.34 6.26
C MET A 23 20.67 27.00 7.11
N SER A 24 19.49 27.35 6.62
CA SER A 24 18.24 26.89 7.16
C SER A 24 18.20 25.38 6.97
N ASN A 25 18.55 24.62 8.00
CA ASN A 25 18.28 23.19 8.10
C ASN A 25 16.77 22.98 8.08
N SER A 26 16.16 23.08 6.93
CA SER A 26 14.78 22.64 6.75
C SER A 26 14.76 21.14 6.96
N LYS A 27 14.46 20.73 8.20
CA LYS A 27 14.18 19.33 8.54
C LYS A 27 13.04 18.91 7.62
N SER A 28 13.37 18.19 6.54
CA SER A 28 12.41 17.63 5.62
C SER A 28 11.43 16.78 6.43
N ARG A 29 10.24 17.34 6.69
CA ARG A 29 9.13 16.57 7.27
C ARG A 29 8.81 15.47 6.27
N ALA A 30 8.81 14.20 6.73
CA ALA A 30 8.32 13.10 5.90
C ALA A 30 6.91 13.46 5.41
N LYS A 31 6.79 13.72 4.11
CA LYS A 31 5.54 14.14 3.48
C LYS A 31 4.66 12.89 3.34
N THR A 32 3.48 12.90 3.96
CA THR A 32 2.47 11.88 3.68
C THR A 32 2.07 11.96 2.22
N VAL A 33 2.23 10.88 1.49
CA VAL A 33 1.85 10.76 0.08
C VAL A 33 0.60 9.89 0.00
N ILE A 34 -0.47 10.42 -0.57
CA ILE A 34 -1.67 9.65 -0.90
C ILE A 34 -1.84 9.73 -2.40
N TYR A 35 -1.70 8.60 -3.05
CA TYR A 35 -1.97 8.48 -4.48
C TYR A 35 -3.49 8.40 -4.67
N PRO A 36 -4.10 9.35 -5.38
CA PRO A 36 -5.54 9.39 -5.56
C PRO A 36 -6.01 8.21 -6.42
N THR A 37 -7.27 7.82 -6.21
CA THR A 37 -8.00 6.89 -7.07
C THR A 37 -9.30 7.55 -7.46
N VAL A 38 -9.49 7.79 -8.75
CA VAL A 38 -10.64 8.50 -9.30
C VAL A 38 -11.24 7.71 -10.49
N ALA A 39 -12.52 7.86 -10.72
CA ALA A 39 -13.15 7.44 -11.96
C ALA A 39 -13.06 8.62 -12.94
N SER A 40 -12.13 8.55 -13.89
CA SER A 40 -11.83 9.68 -14.82
C SER A 40 -12.87 9.82 -15.93
N GLY A 41 -13.58 8.74 -16.27
CA GLY A 41 -14.66 8.76 -17.24
C GLY A 41 -14.22 8.78 -18.70
N GLU A 42 -12.91 8.65 -18.99
CA GLU A 42 -12.37 8.70 -20.36
C GLU A 42 -12.55 7.38 -21.11
N GLN A 43 -12.37 6.27 -20.42
CA GLN A 43 -12.56 4.91 -20.93
C GLN A 43 -13.50 4.15 -19.99
N VAL A 44 -14.73 3.95 -20.45
CA VAL A 44 -15.82 3.40 -19.63
C VAL A 44 -16.55 2.30 -20.39
N LYS A 45 -16.81 1.20 -19.69
CA LYS A 45 -17.83 0.22 -20.07
C LYS A 45 -18.99 0.31 -19.11
N GLU A 46 -20.19 0.57 -19.61
CA GLU A 46 -21.35 0.90 -18.81
C GLU A 46 -22.60 0.14 -19.27
N SER A 47 -23.46 -0.19 -18.32
CA SER A 47 -24.83 -0.69 -18.52
C SER A 47 -25.81 0.09 -17.65
N ASN A 48 -27.10 -0.23 -17.73
CA ASN A 48 -28.11 0.35 -16.83
C ASN A 48 -27.85 0.02 -15.35
N ASN A 49 -27.07 -1.01 -15.06
CA ASN A 49 -26.88 -1.55 -13.72
C ASN A 49 -25.50 -1.24 -13.12
N CYS A 50 -24.47 -1.12 -13.95
CA CYS A 50 -23.11 -0.99 -13.45
C CYS A 50 -22.17 -0.27 -14.43
N VAL A 51 -20.99 0.08 -13.91
CA VAL A 51 -19.92 0.79 -14.63
C VAL A 51 -18.57 0.17 -14.30
N ILE A 52 -17.73 -0.02 -15.32
CA ILE A 52 -16.28 -0.23 -15.20
C ILE A 52 -15.60 0.95 -15.90
N ASP A 53 -15.00 1.83 -15.13
CA ASP A 53 -14.11 2.87 -15.60
C ASP A 53 -12.67 2.34 -15.58
N TYR A 54 -12.08 2.16 -16.76
CA TYR A 54 -10.74 1.62 -16.95
C TYR A 54 -9.74 2.66 -17.50
N SER A 55 -10.08 3.94 -17.35
CA SER A 55 -9.25 5.07 -17.77
C SER A 55 -7.85 5.08 -17.12
N ASN A 56 -7.73 4.50 -15.93
CA ASN A 56 -6.52 4.59 -15.10
C ASN A 56 -5.72 3.27 -15.05
N THR A 57 -5.79 2.46 -16.10
CA THR A 57 -5.03 1.19 -16.19
C THR A 57 -3.53 1.42 -16.20
N ALA A 58 -3.04 2.51 -16.80
CA ALA A 58 -1.63 2.93 -16.76
C ALA A 58 -1.13 3.24 -15.33
N ASP A 59 -2.04 3.62 -14.44
CA ASP A 59 -1.82 3.83 -13.01
C ASP A 59 -2.06 2.56 -12.16
N GLY A 60 -2.35 1.44 -12.81
CA GLY A 60 -2.50 0.13 -12.19
C GLY A 60 -3.82 -0.10 -11.44
N TYR A 61 -4.91 0.56 -11.84
CA TYR A 61 -6.24 0.29 -11.25
C TYR A 61 -7.38 0.58 -12.24
N VAL A 62 -8.54 0.04 -11.90
CA VAL A 62 -9.83 0.43 -12.48
C VAL A 62 -10.80 0.81 -11.36
N MET A 63 -11.85 1.56 -11.71
CA MET A 63 -12.92 1.93 -10.80
C MET A 63 -14.21 1.25 -11.22
N VAL A 64 -14.88 0.59 -10.28
CA VAL A 64 -16.14 -0.12 -10.56
C VAL A 64 -17.27 0.36 -9.67
N LYS A 65 -18.49 0.36 -10.21
CA LYS A 65 -19.70 0.75 -9.46
C LYS A 65 -20.90 -0.05 -9.93
N PHE A 66 -21.66 -0.59 -8.99
CA PHE A 66 -23.06 -0.94 -9.23
C PHE A 66 -23.95 0.27 -8.94
N LYS A 67 -24.82 0.62 -9.88
CA LYS A 67 -25.76 1.76 -9.76
C LYS A 67 -26.95 1.42 -8.87
N LYS A 68 -27.30 0.13 -8.81
CA LYS A 68 -28.39 -0.40 -7.98
C LYS A 68 -28.06 -1.80 -7.47
N ALA A 69 -28.77 -2.27 -6.44
CA ALA A 69 -28.65 -3.63 -5.96
C ALA A 69 -29.35 -4.58 -6.94
N LEU A 70 -28.65 -5.62 -7.38
CA LEU A 70 -29.19 -6.72 -8.20
C LEU A 70 -29.37 -8.01 -7.40
N GLY A 71 -28.85 -8.03 -6.18
CA GLY A 71 -28.91 -9.17 -5.25
C GLY A 71 -28.26 -8.82 -3.92
N PRO A 72 -28.26 -9.73 -2.95
CA PRO A 72 -27.74 -9.49 -1.60
C PRO A 72 -26.24 -9.26 -1.56
N THR A 73 -25.49 -9.81 -2.54
CA THR A 73 -24.04 -9.64 -2.65
C THR A 73 -23.64 -9.24 -4.06
N LEU A 74 -22.83 -8.18 -4.15
CA LEU A 74 -22.23 -7.70 -5.40
C LEU A 74 -20.73 -7.94 -5.35
N LYS A 75 -20.15 -8.45 -6.43
CA LYS A 75 -18.71 -8.76 -6.50
C LYS A 75 -18.06 -8.21 -7.75
N CYS A 76 -16.80 -7.86 -7.62
CA CYS A 76 -15.86 -7.80 -8.73
C CYS A 76 -14.89 -8.98 -8.62
N VAL A 77 -14.64 -9.65 -9.73
CA VAL A 77 -13.57 -10.67 -9.85
C VAL A 77 -12.64 -10.24 -10.94
N VAL A 78 -11.33 -10.34 -10.68
CA VAL A 78 -10.28 -10.02 -11.65
C VAL A 78 -9.44 -11.26 -11.91
N THR A 79 -9.27 -11.63 -13.17
CA THR A 79 -8.39 -12.73 -13.60
C THR A 79 -7.36 -12.26 -14.61
N THR A 80 -6.28 -13.00 -14.77
CA THR A 80 -5.24 -12.79 -15.78
C THR A 80 -4.84 -14.12 -16.43
N GLY A 81 -4.31 -14.08 -17.64
CA GLY A 81 -3.62 -15.22 -18.25
C GLY A 81 -4.45 -16.50 -18.35
N GLY A 82 -5.76 -16.42 -18.60
CA GLY A 82 -6.63 -17.60 -18.72
C GLY A 82 -7.01 -18.26 -17.40
N GLN A 83 -6.78 -17.63 -16.25
CA GLN A 83 -7.25 -18.11 -14.95
C GLN A 83 -8.76 -18.35 -14.95
N ALA A 84 -9.19 -19.42 -14.29
CA ALA A 84 -10.62 -19.64 -14.04
C ALA A 84 -11.20 -18.54 -13.15
N LEU A 85 -12.47 -18.22 -13.33
CA LEU A 85 -13.18 -17.21 -12.54
C LEU A 85 -13.04 -17.43 -11.02
N ASN A 86 -13.06 -18.69 -10.59
CA ASN A 86 -12.95 -19.07 -9.19
C ASN A 86 -11.56 -18.80 -8.59
N ASP A 87 -10.53 -18.68 -9.41
CA ASP A 87 -9.16 -18.44 -8.98
C ASP A 87 -8.78 -16.96 -9.00
N GLY A 88 -9.68 -16.10 -9.52
CA GLY A 88 -9.48 -14.66 -9.60
C GLY A 88 -9.53 -13.94 -8.24
N TYR A 89 -9.07 -12.70 -8.25
CA TYR A 89 -9.10 -11.77 -7.10
C TYR A 89 -10.53 -11.27 -6.88
N LYS A 90 -11.04 -11.41 -5.66
CA LYS A 90 -12.45 -11.16 -5.34
C LYS A 90 -12.61 -9.95 -4.44
N TYR A 91 -13.48 -9.03 -4.85
CA TYR A 91 -13.84 -7.82 -4.11
C TYR A 91 -15.33 -7.79 -3.91
N THR A 92 -15.79 -7.47 -2.68
CA THR A 92 -17.20 -7.24 -2.39
C THR A 92 -17.53 -5.79 -2.65
N LEU A 93 -18.58 -5.51 -3.40
CA LEU A 93 -18.93 -4.16 -3.83
C LEU A 93 -20.15 -3.63 -3.06
N SER A 94 -20.17 -2.30 -2.92
CA SER A 94 -21.32 -1.55 -2.39
C SER A 94 -22.06 -0.85 -3.53
N VAL A 95 -23.36 -0.66 -3.36
CA VAL A 95 -24.22 0.07 -4.31
C VAL A 95 -23.86 1.58 -4.30
N ASN A 96 -24.01 2.22 -5.45
CA ASN A 96 -23.85 3.67 -5.65
C ASN A 96 -22.49 4.26 -5.22
N LYS A 97 -21.44 3.44 -5.18
CA LYS A 97 -20.11 3.88 -4.81
C LYS A 97 -19.07 3.31 -5.78
N TYR A 98 -18.24 4.20 -6.35
CA TYR A 98 -17.04 3.74 -7.03
C TYR A 98 -16.07 3.09 -6.05
N GLN A 99 -15.54 1.94 -6.42
CA GLN A 99 -14.56 1.19 -5.65
C GLN A 99 -13.36 0.88 -6.53
N VAL A 100 -12.18 1.12 -5.98
CA VAL A 100 -10.92 0.87 -6.68
C VAL A 100 -10.61 -0.62 -6.67
N ILE A 101 -10.26 -1.14 -7.84
CA ILE A 101 -9.79 -2.50 -8.05
C ILE A 101 -8.37 -2.42 -8.58
N PRO A 102 -7.36 -2.80 -7.79
CA PRO A 102 -5.97 -2.75 -8.19
C PRO A 102 -5.65 -3.88 -9.19
N LEU A 103 -4.79 -3.57 -10.15
CA LEU A 103 -4.27 -4.50 -11.17
C LEU A 103 -2.87 -4.95 -10.75
N THR A 104 -2.76 -6.08 -10.07
CA THR A 104 -1.55 -6.44 -9.31
C THR A 104 -0.65 -7.49 -9.97
N GLU A 105 -0.93 -7.85 -11.23
CA GLU A 105 -0.14 -8.85 -11.97
C GLU A 105 0.75 -8.23 -13.07
N GLY A 106 0.96 -6.89 -13.01
CA GLY A 106 1.82 -6.18 -13.95
C GLY A 106 1.20 -5.99 -15.32
N ASN A 107 2.05 -5.84 -16.35
CA ASN A 107 1.63 -5.64 -17.72
C ASN A 107 1.17 -6.97 -18.33
N THR A 108 -0.14 -7.11 -18.48
CA THR A 108 -0.77 -8.31 -19.02
C THR A 108 -2.23 -8.05 -19.42
N ALA A 109 -2.87 -9.05 -20.02
CA ALA A 109 -4.31 -9.02 -20.24
C ALA A 109 -5.07 -9.35 -18.96
N TYR A 110 -5.99 -8.47 -18.58
CA TYR A 110 -6.92 -8.66 -17.45
C TYR A 110 -8.33 -8.91 -17.95
N THR A 111 -9.06 -9.74 -17.23
CA THR A 111 -10.51 -9.85 -17.37
C THR A 111 -11.17 -9.48 -16.05
N ILE A 112 -12.07 -8.48 -16.10
CA ILE A 112 -12.78 -7.93 -14.97
C ILE A 112 -14.24 -8.32 -15.10
N TYR A 113 -14.78 -8.99 -14.07
CA TYR A 113 -16.15 -9.46 -14.02
C TYR A 113 -16.91 -8.73 -12.91
N LEU A 114 -18.09 -8.21 -13.21
CA LEU A 114 -19.03 -7.73 -12.23
C LEU A 114 -20.15 -8.77 -12.09
N LEU A 115 -20.32 -9.26 -10.87
CA LEU A 115 -21.21 -10.37 -10.54
C LEU A 115 -22.19 -9.94 -9.44
N TYR A 116 -23.39 -10.52 -9.46
CA TYR A 116 -24.35 -10.38 -8.38
C TYR A 116 -24.90 -11.75 -7.96
N GLU A 117 -25.26 -11.86 -6.69
CA GLU A 117 -25.80 -13.08 -6.12
C GLU A 117 -27.31 -13.20 -6.40
N VAL A 118 -27.74 -14.36 -6.88
CA VAL A 118 -29.11 -14.71 -7.08
C VAL A 118 -29.30 -16.22 -6.81
N GLY A 119 -30.25 -16.58 -5.93
CA GLY A 119 -30.52 -17.97 -5.60
C GLY A 119 -29.28 -18.73 -5.08
N GLY A 120 -28.42 -18.10 -4.31
CA GLY A 120 -27.18 -18.70 -3.78
C GLY A 120 -26.08 -18.93 -4.80
N ARG A 121 -26.22 -18.44 -6.03
CA ARG A 121 -25.24 -18.49 -7.11
C ARG A 121 -24.88 -17.09 -7.57
N TYR A 122 -23.79 -16.95 -8.35
CA TYR A 122 -23.40 -15.67 -8.92
C TYR A 122 -23.74 -15.63 -10.41
N ALA A 123 -24.54 -14.66 -10.81
CA ALA A 123 -24.81 -14.30 -12.20
C ALA A 123 -23.84 -13.20 -12.65
N MET A 124 -23.51 -13.19 -13.95
CA MET A 124 -22.62 -12.21 -14.55
C MET A 124 -23.45 -11.02 -15.07
N GLU A 125 -23.13 -9.82 -14.61
CA GLU A 125 -23.72 -8.58 -15.11
C GLU A 125 -22.86 -7.94 -16.20
N MET A 126 -21.54 -7.94 -16.02
CA MET A 126 -20.63 -7.31 -16.99
C MET A 126 -19.27 -7.99 -16.98
N THR A 127 -18.65 -8.03 -18.15
CA THR A 127 -17.26 -8.48 -18.32
C THR A 127 -16.50 -7.44 -19.16
N LEU A 128 -15.30 -7.09 -18.73
CA LEU A 128 -14.34 -6.28 -19.51
C LEU A 128 -13.04 -7.06 -19.66
N LYS A 129 -12.55 -7.19 -20.90
CA LYS A 129 -11.17 -7.64 -21.19
C LYS A 129 -10.34 -6.43 -21.59
N VAL A 130 -9.18 -6.24 -20.99
CA VAL A 130 -8.30 -5.10 -21.27
C VAL A 130 -6.84 -5.52 -21.17
N ASN A 131 -6.04 -5.12 -22.15
CA ASN A 131 -4.58 -5.22 -22.07
C ASN A 131 -4.07 -4.00 -21.29
N VAL A 132 -3.22 -4.25 -20.31
CA VAL A 132 -2.71 -3.24 -19.40
C VAL A 132 -1.22 -3.04 -19.59
N GLU A 133 -0.84 -1.79 -19.81
CA GLU A 133 0.54 -1.31 -19.82
C GLU A 133 0.65 -0.20 -18.78
N MET A 134 1.33 -0.49 -17.66
CA MET A 134 1.51 0.44 -16.55
C MET A 134 2.72 1.32 -16.78
N THR A 135 2.59 2.60 -16.48
CA THR A 135 3.70 3.56 -16.46
C THR A 135 4.76 3.16 -15.40
N ASP A 136 4.32 2.68 -14.24
CA ASP A 136 5.17 2.12 -13.18
C ASP A 136 4.46 0.91 -12.58
N GLN A 137 5.06 -0.28 -12.71
CA GLN A 137 4.51 -1.53 -12.16
C GLN A 137 4.30 -1.53 -10.64
N PHE A 138 4.78 -0.51 -9.93
CA PHE A 138 4.60 -0.35 -8.48
C PHE A 138 3.40 0.51 -8.10
N GLU A 139 2.75 1.19 -9.04
CA GLU A 139 1.61 2.07 -8.78
C GLU A 139 0.43 1.37 -8.05
N PRO A 140 0.04 0.11 -8.38
CA PRO A 140 -1.02 -0.58 -7.64
C PRO A 140 -0.70 -0.74 -6.14
N TYR A 141 0.60 -0.78 -5.80
CA TYR A 141 1.09 -1.00 -4.43
C TYR A 141 1.32 0.28 -3.63
N LEU A 142 0.91 1.43 -4.17
CA LEU A 142 0.98 2.74 -3.53
C LEU A 142 -0.41 3.31 -3.18
N ARG A 143 -1.47 2.72 -3.74
CA ARG A 143 -2.82 3.26 -3.65
C ARG A 143 -3.66 2.59 -2.55
N PRO A 144 -4.63 3.30 -1.92
CA PRO A 144 -5.62 2.66 -1.07
C PRO A 144 -6.53 1.74 -1.90
N ASN A 145 -7.06 0.70 -1.24
CA ASN A 145 -8.06 -0.19 -1.83
C ASN A 145 -8.99 -0.74 -0.74
N GLN A 146 -9.90 -1.67 -1.06
CA GLN A 146 -10.87 -2.22 -0.11
C GLN A 146 -10.20 -2.80 1.16
N PHE A 147 -9.10 -3.50 1.03
CA PHE A 147 -8.43 -4.21 2.13
C PHE A 147 -7.42 -3.34 2.87
N VAL A 148 -6.98 -2.26 2.25
CA VAL A 148 -6.05 -1.28 2.81
C VAL A 148 -6.62 0.11 2.60
N ASN A 149 -7.78 0.36 3.21
CA ASN A 149 -8.51 1.61 3.03
C ASN A 149 -7.99 2.70 3.97
N TYR A 150 -7.32 3.70 3.42
CA TYR A 150 -6.74 4.81 4.19
C TYR A 150 -6.83 6.15 3.45
N THR A 151 -6.82 7.21 4.24
CA THR A 151 -6.76 8.61 3.83
C THR A 151 -5.70 9.35 4.63
N LYS A 152 -5.44 10.61 4.34
CA LYS A 152 -4.55 11.47 5.16
C LYS A 152 -5.00 11.56 6.62
N SER A 153 -6.30 11.44 6.91
CA SER A 153 -6.86 11.52 8.25
C SER A 153 -6.72 10.23 9.06
N THR A 154 -6.47 9.08 8.41
CA THR A 154 -6.37 7.76 9.04
C THR A 154 -5.26 7.74 10.10
N LYS A 155 -5.57 7.26 11.31
CA LYS A 155 -4.67 7.34 12.48
C LYS A 155 -3.32 6.64 12.25
N VAL A 156 -3.30 5.49 11.57
CA VAL A 156 -2.05 4.78 11.23
C VAL A 156 -1.19 5.57 10.25
N VAL A 157 -1.79 6.33 9.33
CA VAL A 157 -1.08 7.21 8.38
C VAL A 157 -0.39 8.36 9.11
N LYS A 158 -1.13 9.06 9.99
CA LYS A 158 -0.55 10.11 10.85
C LYS A 158 0.59 9.58 11.71
N LYS A 159 0.45 8.37 12.26
CA LYS A 159 1.51 7.72 13.04
C LYS A 159 2.71 7.35 12.18
N ALA A 160 2.50 6.85 10.96
CA ALA A 160 3.58 6.55 10.02
C ALA A 160 4.42 7.80 9.73
N ALA A 161 3.78 8.91 9.36
CA ALA A 161 4.46 10.19 9.12
C ALA A 161 5.30 10.63 10.33
N SER A 162 4.77 10.48 11.54
CA SER A 162 5.47 10.84 12.77
C SER A 162 6.74 10.00 13.00
N ILE A 163 6.65 8.66 12.87
CA ILE A 163 7.79 7.77 13.19
C ILE A 163 8.83 7.70 12.09
N THR A 164 8.47 8.08 10.84
CA THR A 164 9.38 8.01 9.69
C THR A 164 9.98 9.35 9.30
N LYS A 165 9.64 10.45 9.99
CA LYS A 165 10.03 11.83 9.64
C LYS A 165 11.54 12.03 9.40
N ASN A 166 12.38 11.25 10.08
CA ASN A 166 13.83 11.34 9.98
C ASN A 166 14.45 10.16 9.19
N CYS A 167 13.63 9.35 8.51
CA CYS A 167 14.14 8.22 7.72
C CYS A 167 14.72 8.71 6.40
N LYS A 168 15.99 8.39 6.14
CA LYS A 168 16.74 8.80 4.94
C LYS A 168 16.38 7.98 3.68
N ASN A 169 15.78 6.80 3.84
CA ASN A 169 15.46 5.89 2.73
C ASN A 169 14.31 4.94 3.11
N ASP A 170 13.80 4.21 2.12
CA ASP A 170 12.66 3.30 2.28
C ASP A 170 12.95 2.17 3.27
N LEU A 171 14.18 1.65 3.29
CA LEU A 171 14.58 0.59 4.22
C LEU A 171 14.47 1.06 5.69
N ALA A 172 14.87 2.30 5.96
CA ALA A 172 14.72 2.91 7.29
C ALA A 172 13.25 3.10 7.65
N LYS A 173 12.38 3.50 6.71
CA LYS A 173 10.93 3.61 6.92
C LYS A 173 10.34 2.24 7.27
N VAL A 174 10.66 1.21 6.48
CA VAL A 174 10.19 -0.17 6.72
C VAL A 174 10.59 -0.65 8.10
N LYS A 175 11.86 -0.49 8.50
CA LYS A 175 12.34 -0.87 9.84
C LYS A 175 11.58 -0.15 10.95
N LYS A 176 11.31 1.15 10.80
CA LYS A 176 10.56 1.94 11.80
C LYS A 176 9.10 1.49 11.90
N VAL A 177 8.43 1.29 10.77
CA VAL A 177 7.03 0.83 10.73
C VAL A 177 6.91 -0.57 11.32
N TYR A 178 7.77 -1.50 10.90
CA TYR A 178 7.81 -2.85 11.43
C TYR A 178 7.97 -2.87 12.95
N ASN A 179 9.04 -2.25 13.46
CA ASN A 179 9.31 -2.21 14.90
C ASN A 179 8.15 -1.58 15.69
N TYR A 180 7.49 -0.56 15.12
CA TYR A 180 6.32 0.04 15.73
C TYR A 180 5.16 -0.96 15.81
N VAL A 181 4.85 -1.66 14.73
CA VAL A 181 3.72 -2.61 14.70
C VAL A 181 3.96 -3.76 15.67
N ILE A 182 5.09 -4.44 15.60
CA ILE A 182 5.37 -5.59 16.46
C ILE A 182 5.44 -5.22 17.96
N LYS A 183 5.91 -4.02 18.29
CA LYS A 183 6.01 -3.55 19.69
C LYS A 183 4.65 -3.14 20.27
N ASN A 184 3.75 -2.60 19.44
CA ASN A 184 2.54 -1.92 19.93
C ASN A 184 1.25 -2.71 19.70
N TYR A 185 1.28 -3.78 18.90
CA TYR A 185 0.07 -4.57 18.61
C TYR A 185 0.19 -5.95 19.22
N LYS A 186 -0.94 -6.49 19.70
CA LYS A 186 -1.05 -7.83 20.24
C LYS A 186 -1.90 -8.70 19.31
N TYR A 187 -1.55 -9.98 19.19
CA TYR A 187 -2.32 -10.91 18.38
C TYR A 187 -3.68 -11.23 19.01
N ASP A 188 -4.75 -11.14 18.24
CA ASP A 188 -6.10 -11.44 18.69
C ASP A 188 -6.47 -12.90 18.45
N LYS A 189 -6.11 -13.77 19.41
CA LYS A 189 -6.40 -15.20 19.35
C LYS A 189 -7.91 -15.50 19.28
N LYS A 190 -8.76 -14.66 19.92
CA LYS A 190 -10.22 -14.83 19.87
C LYS A 190 -10.74 -14.52 18.46
N LEU A 191 -10.38 -13.38 17.90
CA LEU A 191 -10.75 -13.01 16.53
C LEU A 191 -10.24 -14.04 15.51
N ALA A 192 -9.00 -14.54 15.66
CA ALA A 192 -8.42 -15.54 14.77
C ALA A 192 -9.26 -16.84 14.69
N LYS A 193 -9.91 -17.20 15.79
CA LYS A 193 -10.79 -18.40 15.85
C LYS A 193 -12.21 -18.14 15.35
N THR A 194 -12.66 -16.88 15.33
CA THR A 194 -14.07 -16.52 15.07
C THR A 194 -14.27 -15.64 13.84
N VAL A 195 -13.19 -15.24 13.16
CA VAL A 195 -13.27 -14.41 11.96
C VAL A 195 -14.02 -15.15 10.85
N LYS A 196 -14.99 -14.46 10.26
CA LYS A 196 -15.81 -15.01 9.16
C LYS A 196 -15.22 -14.66 7.80
N PRO A 197 -15.50 -15.44 6.74
CA PRO A 197 -15.23 -15.04 5.36
C PRO A 197 -15.78 -13.64 5.06
N GLY A 198 -15.07 -12.87 4.22
CA GLY A 198 -15.44 -11.48 3.92
C GLY A 198 -14.96 -10.44 4.93
N TYR A 199 -14.20 -10.85 5.96
CA TYR A 199 -13.59 -9.89 6.89
C TYR A 199 -12.67 -8.90 6.17
N VAL A 200 -12.85 -7.60 6.46
CA VAL A 200 -12.03 -6.50 5.95
C VAL A 200 -11.45 -5.72 7.13
N PRO A 201 -10.13 -5.49 7.17
CA PRO A 201 -9.47 -4.74 8.23
C PRO A 201 -9.99 -3.30 8.34
N ASN A 202 -10.34 -2.86 9.55
CA ASN A 202 -10.66 -1.47 9.82
C ASN A 202 -9.49 -0.80 10.55
N LEU A 203 -8.68 -0.06 9.83
CA LEU A 203 -7.41 0.51 10.30
C LEU A 203 -7.56 1.40 11.55
N ASN A 204 -8.63 2.19 11.64
CA ASN A 204 -8.86 3.05 12.80
C ASN A 204 -9.30 2.26 14.04
N LYS A 205 -10.14 1.23 13.88
CA LYS A 205 -10.50 0.31 14.98
C LYS A 205 -9.27 -0.46 15.47
N ILE A 206 -8.46 -1.01 14.56
CA ILE A 206 -7.22 -1.75 14.88
C ILE A 206 -6.23 -0.82 15.60
N TYR A 207 -6.05 0.42 15.11
CA TYR A 207 -5.18 1.40 15.75
C TYR A 207 -5.63 1.73 17.18
N LYS A 208 -6.93 1.86 17.42
CA LYS A 208 -7.49 2.12 18.77
C LYS A 208 -7.28 0.93 19.70
N LYS A 209 -7.60 -0.29 19.23
CA LYS A 209 -7.54 -1.52 20.04
C LYS A 209 -6.11 -2.01 20.27
N LYS A 210 -5.17 -1.68 19.40
CA LYS A 210 -3.80 -2.25 19.37
C LYS A 210 -3.80 -3.78 19.38
N LYS A 211 -4.77 -4.39 18.70
CA LYS A 211 -5.00 -5.83 18.68
C LYS A 211 -5.62 -6.24 17.35
N GLY A 212 -5.18 -7.37 16.79
CA GLY A 212 -5.68 -7.88 15.52
C GLY A 212 -5.08 -9.22 15.12
N ILE A 213 -5.54 -9.76 13.99
CA ILE A 213 -5.02 -10.99 13.37
C ILE A 213 -3.95 -10.65 12.32
N CYS A 214 -3.38 -11.67 11.67
CA CYS A 214 -2.36 -11.49 10.64
C CYS A 214 -2.77 -10.49 9.56
N PHE A 215 -4.01 -10.53 9.10
CA PHE A 215 -4.55 -9.63 8.11
C PHE A 215 -4.57 -8.16 8.58
N ASP A 216 -4.91 -7.93 9.85
CA ASP A 216 -4.88 -6.59 10.47
C ASP A 216 -3.46 -6.03 10.53
N TYR A 217 -2.48 -6.85 10.93
CA TYR A 217 -1.07 -6.47 10.95
C TYR A 217 -0.57 -6.10 9.55
N ALA A 218 -0.85 -6.96 8.57
CA ALA A 218 -0.45 -6.74 7.18
C ALA A 218 -1.09 -5.47 6.63
N ALA A 219 -2.40 -5.23 6.85
CA ALA A 219 -3.11 -4.05 6.39
C ALA A 219 -2.59 -2.76 7.05
N VAL A 220 -2.31 -2.77 8.35
CA VAL A 220 -1.73 -1.63 9.07
C VAL A 220 -0.35 -1.28 8.53
N MET A 221 0.55 -2.27 8.38
CA MET A 221 1.88 -2.03 7.83
C MET A 221 1.82 -1.53 6.39
N THR A 222 0.96 -2.12 5.55
CA THR A 222 0.76 -1.70 4.16
C THR A 222 0.30 -0.25 4.08
N ALA A 223 -0.73 0.14 4.85
CA ALA A 223 -1.22 1.53 4.88
C ALA A 223 -0.14 2.51 5.37
N MET A 224 0.60 2.14 6.42
CA MET A 224 1.69 2.95 6.94
C MET A 224 2.81 3.15 5.91
N LEU A 225 3.20 2.11 5.18
CA LEU A 225 4.28 2.17 4.19
C LEU A 225 3.84 2.87 2.90
N ARG A 226 2.67 2.51 2.34
CA ARG A 226 2.13 3.17 1.15
C ARG A 226 1.99 4.68 1.35
N SER A 227 1.48 5.11 2.50
CA SER A 227 1.33 6.54 2.83
C SER A 227 2.66 7.28 3.01
N GLN A 228 3.78 6.58 3.02
CA GLN A 228 5.14 7.15 3.03
C GLN A 228 5.85 6.95 1.69
N GLY A 229 5.12 6.60 0.63
CA GLY A 229 5.64 6.40 -0.72
C GLY A 229 6.45 5.12 -0.90
N VAL A 230 6.27 4.13 -0.03
CA VAL A 230 6.94 2.82 -0.12
C VAL A 230 5.95 1.81 -0.71
N PRO A 231 6.16 1.35 -1.96
CA PRO A 231 5.26 0.38 -2.58
C PRO A 231 5.21 -0.90 -1.77
N THR A 232 3.99 -1.33 -1.42
CA THR A 232 3.79 -2.48 -0.54
C THR A 232 2.58 -3.30 -1.02
N LYS A 233 2.82 -4.55 -1.41
CA LYS A 233 1.79 -5.53 -1.78
C LYS A 233 1.35 -6.28 -0.53
N LEU A 234 0.07 -6.26 -0.20
CA LEU A 234 -0.53 -7.13 0.80
C LEU A 234 -0.85 -8.46 0.13
N ILE A 235 -0.55 -9.57 0.80
CA ILE A 235 -0.74 -10.91 0.26
C ILE A 235 -1.50 -11.72 1.29
N VAL A 236 -2.48 -12.48 0.82
CA VAL A 236 -3.22 -13.46 1.62
C VAL A 236 -3.09 -14.82 0.92
N GLY A 237 -2.78 -15.86 1.67
CA GLY A 237 -2.53 -17.19 1.09
C GLY A 237 -2.19 -18.21 2.16
N TYR A 238 -1.63 -19.33 1.74
CA TYR A 238 -1.23 -20.39 2.65
C TYR A 238 0.27 -20.39 2.89
N THR A 239 0.68 -20.56 4.14
CA THR A 239 2.03 -20.87 4.57
C THR A 239 2.02 -22.27 5.21
N GLY A 240 2.45 -23.27 4.47
CA GLY A 240 2.14 -24.66 4.85
C GLY A 240 0.62 -24.87 4.87
N ASN A 241 0.07 -25.38 5.97
CA ASN A 241 -1.37 -25.61 6.14
C ASN A 241 -2.12 -24.40 6.75
N ALA A 242 -1.43 -23.31 7.08
CA ALA A 242 -2.05 -22.15 7.71
C ALA A 242 -2.41 -21.08 6.68
N TYR A 243 -3.69 -20.69 6.65
CA TYR A 243 -4.14 -19.51 5.90
C TYR A 243 -3.67 -18.25 6.60
N HIS A 244 -2.95 -17.40 5.88
CA HIS A 244 -2.21 -16.32 6.48
C HIS A 244 -2.16 -15.06 5.60
N ALA A 245 -1.83 -13.90 6.21
CA ALA A 245 -1.59 -12.66 5.48
C ALA A 245 -0.23 -12.07 5.83
N TRP A 246 0.47 -11.53 4.82
CA TRP A 246 1.78 -10.90 4.95
C TRP A 246 1.97 -9.77 3.94
N ILE A 247 3.15 -9.17 3.88
CA ILE A 247 3.44 -8.10 2.93
C ILE A 247 4.71 -8.36 2.12
N ASN A 248 4.69 -7.92 0.88
CA ASN A 248 5.89 -7.69 0.08
C ASN A 248 6.13 -6.19 -0.03
N VAL A 249 7.37 -5.75 0.16
CA VAL A 249 7.74 -4.34 0.02
C VAL A 249 8.70 -4.19 -1.15
N TYR A 250 8.57 -3.10 -1.87
CA TYR A 250 9.42 -2.77 -3.01
C TYR A 250 10.18 -1.48 -2.74
N SER A 251 11.36 -1.33 -3.36
CA SER A 251 12.10 -0.08 -3.38
C SER A 251 12.31 0.32 -4.83
N LYS A 252 11.94 1.55 -5.18
CA LYS A 252 12.15 2.10 -6.53
C LYS A 252 13.60 2.03 -6.99
N LYS A 253 14.57 2.11 -6.04
CA LYS A 253 16.01 2.02 -6.33
C LYS A 253 16.56 0.61 -6.47
N LYS A 254 15.88 -0.42 -5.91
CA LYS A 254 16.41 -1.79 -5.80
C LYS A 254 15.49 -2.86 -6.37
N GLY A 255 14.36 -2.48 -6.98
CA GLY A 255 13.36 -3.42 -7.44
C GLY A 255 12.69 -4.16 -6.26
N ARG A 256 12.24 -5.38 -6.50
CA ARG A 256 11.62 -6.23 -5.47
C ARG A 256 12.65 -6.59 -4.40
N ILE A 257 12.42 -6.14 -3.16
CA ILE A 257 13.39 -6.35 -2.08
C ILE A 257 13.30 -7.76 -1.51
N SER A 258 12.13 -8.38 -1.47
CA SER A 258 11.96 -9.77 -1.03
C SER A 258 10.50 -10.23 -1.16
N LYS A 259 10.24 -11.54 -1.15
CA LYS A 259 8.86 -12.10 -1.15
C LYS A 259 8.12 -11.80 0.16
N MET A 260 8.80 -11.84 1.27
CA MET A 260 8.34 -11.36 2.58
C MET A 260 9.51 -10.67 3.25
N ILE A 261 9.28 -9.54 3.95
CA ILE A 261 10.39 -8.73 4.40
C ILE A 261 10.59 -8.84 5.89
N TYR A 262 11.71 -9.37 6.22
CA TYR A 262 12.29 -9.35 7.52
C TYR A 262 13.66 -8.67 7.47
N PHE A 263 13.86 -7.62 8.26
CA PHE A 263 15.15 -6.98 8.42
C PHE A 263 15.71 -7.27 9.81
N ASN A 264 16.77 -8.08 9.88
CA ASN A 264 17.40 -8.48 11.15
C ASN A 264 18.50 -7.52 11.64
N GLY A 265 18.54 -6.30 11.13
CA GLY A 265 19.58 -5.32 11.40
C GLY A 265 20.75 -5.33 10.40
N LYS A 266 20.97 -6.44 9.67
CA LYS A 266 22.05 -6.60 8.68
C LYS A 266 21.55 -7.01 7.30
N LYS A 267 20.53 -7.87 7.22
CA LYS A 267 19.98 -8.40 5.96
C LYS A 267 18.46 -8.44 6.01
N TRP A 268 17.85 -8.23 4.86
CA TRP A 268 16.43 -8.47 4.67
C TRP A 268 16.19 -9.97 4.64
N LYS A 269 15.25 -10.44 5.44
CA LYS A 269 14.77 -11.82 5.47
C LYS A 269 13.28 -11.83 5.25
N LEU A 270 12.73 -12.98 4.98
CA LEU A 270 11.30 -13.20 4.95
C LEU A 270 10.66 -12.80 6.28
N MET A 271 9.60 -12.00 6.27
CA MET A 271 8.94 -11.52 7.46
C MET A 271 7.43 -11.58 7.33
N ASP A 272 6.82 -12.10 8.37
CA ASP A 272 5.44 -11.89 8.71
C ASP A 272 5.35 -11.11 10.04
N PRO A 273 4.73 -9.92 10.06
CA PRO A 273 4.63 -9.12 11.29
C PRO A 273 3.92 -9.84 12.42
N THR A 274 2.98 -10.74 12.11
CA THR A 274 2.23 -11.50 13.10
C THR A 274 3.12 -12.46 13.88
N PHE A 275 3.94 -13.24 13.19
CA PHE A 275 4.85 -14.17 13.84
C PHE A 275 5.91 -13.44 14.67
N ALA A 276 6.40 -12.29 14.19
CA ALA A 276 7.38 -11.52 14.95
C ALA A 276 6.84 -11.00 16.28
N SER A 277 5.52 -10.77 16.39
CA SER A 277 4.89 -10.32 17.64
C SER A 277 4.61 -11.47 18.62
N THR A 278 4.54 -12.70 18.14
CA THR A 278 4.16 -13.89 18.93
C THR A 278 5.32 -14.82 19.25
N SER A 279 6.44 -14.71 18.54
CA SER A 279 7.63 -15.56 18.75
C SER A 279 8.81 -14.79 19.34
N LYS A 280 9.54 -15.43 20.26
CA LYS A 280 10.72 -14.85 20.91
C LYS A 280 11.95 -14.79 19.99
N SER A 281 11.97 -15.49 18.86
CA SER A 281 13.12 -15.51 17.95
C SER A 281 12.74 -15.57 16.47
N SER A 282 13.50 -14.83 15.66
CA SER A 282 13.37 -14.85 14.20
C SER A 282 13.72 -16.20 13.56
N LYS A 283 14.41 -17.11 14.26
CA LYS A 283 14.76 -18.44 13.78
C LYS A 283 13.54 -19.36 13.70
N SER A 284 12.60 -19.26 14.66
CA SER A 284 11.35 -20.04 14.63
C SER A 284 10.43 -19.62 13.49
N ILE A 285 10.44 -18.34 13.14
CA ILE A 285 9.69 -17.81 11.98
C ILE A 285 10.18 -18.44 10.67
N MET A 286 11.49 -18.52 10.47
CA MET A 286 12.10 -19.10 9.28
C MET A 286 11.82 -20.60 9.11
N LYS A 287 11.73 -21.34 10.20
CA LYS A 287 11.40 -22.78 10.20
C LYS A 287 9.92 -23.04 9.88
N TYR A 288 9.03 -22.12 10.29
CA TYR A 288 7.59 -22.25 10.07
C TYR A 288 7.18 -21.91 8.62
N ILE A 289 7.89 -20.99 7.96
CA ILE A 289 7.60 -20.52 6.60
C ILE A 289 8.16 -21.48 5.53
N GLY A 290 8.45 -22.72 5.81
CA GLY A 290 9.00 -23.75 4.90
C GLY A 290 8.71 -23.57 3.40
N ASN A 291 9.42 -24.29 2.54
CA ASN A 291 9.56 -24.11 1.08
C ASN A 291 8.30 -24.24 0.18
N LYS A 292 7.08 -24.29 0.73
CA LYS A 292 5.84 -24.44 -0.05
C LYS A 292 4.88 -23.30 0.21
N PHE A 293 4.83 -22.33 -0.73
CA PHE A 293 3.86 -21.25 -0.74
C PHE A 293 2.81 -21.51 -1.83
N PHE A 294 1.54 -21.57 -1.46
CA PHE A 294 0.42 -21.46 -2.39
C PHE A 294 -0.21 -20.08 -2.21
N PHE A 295 -0.12 -19.24 -3.25
CA PHE A 295 -0.67 -17.89 -3.23
C PHE A 295 -2.11 -17.91 -3.75
N ARG A 296 -3.03 -17.20 -3.11
CA ARG A 296 -4.40 -17.07 -3.60
C ARG A 296 -4.98 -15.67 -3.70
N ILE A 297 -4.42 -14.66 -3.05
CA ILE A 297 -4.96 -13.29 -3.15
C ILE A 297 -3.84 -12.28 -2.98
N TYR A 298 -3.72 -11.37 -3.94
CA TYR A 298 -2.82 -10.23 -3.89
C TYR A 298 -3.63 -8.93 -3.87
N VAL A 299 -3.34 -8.00 -2.98
CA VAL A 299 -4.06 -6.71 -2.86
C VAL A 299 -3.12 -5.57 -2.51
#